data_3f8071cf611d4af18768bb65e89ea162
#
_entry.id   3f8071cf611d4af18768bb65e89ea162
#
_cell.length_a   1.000
_cell.length_b   1.000
_cell.length_c   1.000
_cell.angle_alpha   90.00
_cell.angle_beta   90.00
_cell.angle_gamma   90.00
#
_symmetry.space_group_name_H-M   'P 1'
#
loop_
_entity.id
_entity.type
_entity.pdbx_description
1 polymer ?
#
loop_
_entity_poly.entity_id
_entity_poly.type
_entity_poly.pdbx_seq_one_letter_code
_entity_poly.pdbx_strand_id
1 'polypeptide(L)'
;MLAGPENSVLARFGFYRNHARDAAGAEPRPVSMMRSKHLVVLAAMIALCAAPIFAASTASVSGVVRDSSGVPQIGAQVQLLRSNLSVAASVYTNGQGRFLISSILPGRYSLKAMGPSFLPSLRENVRVRTGTVVNLTLNTLYEVMQWLPADPRAAADQKDGWAWTLRSAANRPLLRWLEDGPLVVETDGSGSQPKLMARLMATGQEGTFGESGERISTSLEDTPSDSRELLARVDFAPDSDAGMESMLGFRQDLGFAGSVQSVAAMAIEPDVESSGGEGLQEAAMRSQEIMNFGDALQAEAGANLVMGRLAGMPDSGTAAMLPFATVAWRNGNSSVQYRMATMLPSRDTDESEPAAFLPALTERNGAIAIERGVHQEIGFERQTDASGMAVMLYADNIENPVLEALGRFAAGDPGANANVLLDRASGLLRAAGPDYSTTGVEANLSRRLPGGNLVRVSYASGSALVMPAMPQQGAMSQLIASARPHRAQTYSLSLSGTLDGTRTRWRASYTWQPDDTVTAVAPFSSNANSPFLSLQVRQPIHVTRDGSGRFEALVDVRNLLAEGYCPYILSDGSLLIFAQEQRSVRAGVAFTF
;
A
#
# COMPACT_ATOMS: atom_id res chain seq x y z
N MET A 1 -55.34 12.43 -22.09
CA MET A 1 -55.62 13.52 -21.14
C MET A 1 -55.13 13.11 -19.76
N LEU A 2 -54.32 14.00 -19.13
CA LEU A 2 -53.82 13.99 -17.76
C LEU A 2 -52.64 13.02 -17.52
N ALA A 3 -51.46 13.43 -17.61
CA ALA A 3 -50.46 14.15 -16.84
C ALA A 3 -50.25 13.53 -15.43
N GLY A 4 -49.21 12.73 -15.28
CA GLY A 4 -48.64 12.33 -13.99
C GLY A 4 -47.36 13.13 -13.70
N PRO A 5 -46.99 13.37 -12.48
CA PRO A 5 -45.80 14.16 -12.18
C PRO A 5 -44.53 13.30 -12.13
N GLU A 6 -43.51 13.76 -12.84
CA GLU A 6 -42.11 13.40 -12.64
C GLU A 6 -41.65 13.82 -11.24
N ASN A 7 -41.12 12.91 -10.48
CA ASN A 7 -40.33 13.22 -9.27
C ASN A 7 -38.87 12.93 -9.52
N SER A 8 -38.15 13.96 -9.94
CA SER A 8 -36.71 14.03 -9.92
C SER A 8 -36.21 14.23 -8.48
N VAL A 9 -35.58 13.23 -7.89
CA VAL A 9 -34.94 13.26 -6.55
C VAL A 9 -33.46 13.62 -6.64
N LEU A 10 -33.05 14.43 -7.56
CA LEU A 10 -31.65 14.81 -7.78
C LEU A 10 -31.34 16.29 -7.53
N ALA A 11 -31.97 16.95 -6.59
CA ALA A 11 -31.58 18.32 -6.28
C ALA A 11 -31.88 18.70 -4.83
N ARG A 12 -31.02 18.31 -3.87
CA ARG A 12 -30.95 19.01 -2.56
C ARG A 12 -29.72 18.57 -1.74
N PHE A 13 -28.52 18.85 -2.21
CA PHE A 13 -27.41 19.16 -1.32
C PHE A 13 -27.01 20.61 -1.54
N GLY A 14 -27.79 21.49 -0.89
CA GLY A 14 -27.48 22.91 -0.86
C GLY A 14 -26.36 23.22 0.09
N PHE A 15 -25.40 23.95 -0.40
CA PHE A 15 -24.40 24.64 0.40
C PHE A 15 -25.10 25.53 1.44
N TYR A 16 -24.87 25.28 2.74
CA TYR A 16 -25.28 26.18 3.80
C TYR A 16 -24.39 27.43 3.79
N ARG A 17 -24.96 28.51 3.30
CA ARG A 17 -24.42 29.86 3.43
C ARG A 17 -24.87 30.39 4.78
N ASN A 18 -23.98 30.52 5.74
CA ASN A 18 -24.25 31.16 7.03
C ASN A 18 -24.58 32.64 6.84
N HIS A 19 -25.80 33.01 7.17
CA HIS A 19 -26.17 34.39 7.45
C HIS A 19 -25.76 34.72 8.89
N ALA A 20 -24.81 35.65 9.03
CA ALA A 20 -24.52 36.33 10.28
C ALA A 20 -25.75 37.21 10.68
N ARG A 21 -26.20 37.08 11.90
CA ARG A 21 -26.98 38.07 12.60
C ARG A 21 -26.38 38.36 13.96
N ASP A 22 -26.15 39.60 14.15
CA ASP A 22 -25.59 40.30 15.28
C ASP A 22 -26.04 39.81 16.66
N ALA A 23 -25.09 39.60 17.55
CA ALA A 23 -25.24 39.82 18.98
C ALA A 23 -23.93 40.43 19.52
N ALA A 24 -24.02 41.67 19.96
CA ALA A 24 -22.95 42.42 20.55
C ALA A 24 -22.56 41.90 21.92
N GLY A 25 -21.23 41.95 22.23
CA GLY A 25 -20.73 41.98 23.58
C GLY A 25 -20.07 40.70 24.10
N ALA A 26 -18.83 40.46 23.66
CA ALA A 26 -17.84 39.71 24.44
C ALA A 26 -16.44 40.23 24.10
N GLU A 27 -15.69 40.61 25.11
CA GLU A 27 -14.31 41.08 25.04
C GLU A 27 -13.39 40.09 24.32
N PRO A 28 -12.38 40.56 23.58
CA PRO A 28 -11.45 39.68 22.90
C PRO A 28 -10.51 39.02 23.93
N ARG A 29 -10.64 37.71 24.09
CA ARG A 29 -9.59 36.90 24.75
C ARG A 29 -8.35 36.91 23.87
N PRO A 30 -7.15 37.00 24.44
CA PRO A 30 -5.92 37.02 23.68
C PRO A 30 -5.76 35.66 22.95
N VAL A 31 -5.73 35.73 21.62
CA VAL A 31 -5.38 34.60 20.76
C VAL A 31 -3.97 34.15 21.11
N SER A 32 -3.87 32.95 21.60
CA SER A 32 -2.67 32.34 22.15
C SER A 32 -1.50 32.42 21.14
N MET A 33 -0.38 32.90 21.69
CA MET A 33 0.93 33.09 21.06
C MET A 33 1.61 31.78 20.60
N MET A 34 0.85 30.70 20.52
CA MET A 34 1.32 29.33 20.22
C MET A 34 1.41 29.04 18.72
N ARG A 35 0.61 29.73 17.89
CA ARG A 35 0.64 29.51 16.40
C ARG A 35 1.92 30.05 15.73
N SER A 36 2.61 31.01 16.34
CA SER A 36 3.84 31.59 15.75
C SER A 36 5.08 30.69 15.93
N LYS A 37 5.11 29.81 16.95
CA LYS A 37 6.28 28.96 17.22
C LYS A 37 6.42 27.81 16.20
N HIS A 38 5.31 27.25 15.73
CA HIS A 38 5.35 26.19 14.73
C HIS A 38 5.72 26.70 13.34
N LEU A 39 5.27 27.90 12.99
CA LEU A 39 5.68 28.55 11.73
C LEU A 39 7.19 28.89 11.72
N VAL A 40 7.74 29.26 12.86
CA VAL A 40 9.18 29.56 13.02
C VAL A 40 10.01 28.28 12.95
N VAL A 41 9.53 27.16 13.50
CA VAL A 41 10.20 25.84 13.40
C VAL A 41 10.17 25.33 11.97
N LEU A 42 9.04 25.46 11.26
CA LEU A 42 8.93 25.09 9.86
C LEU A 42 9.81 25.98 8.96
N ALA A 43 9.85 27.29 9.22
CA ALA A 43 10.73 28.22 8.50
C ALA A 43 12.21 27.98 8.81
N ALA A 44 12.54 27.59 10.04
CA ALA A 44 13.91 27.23 10.42
C ALA A 44 14.36 25.91 9.79
N MET A 45 13.47 24.92 9.67
CA MET A 45 13.76 23.68 8.94
C MET A 45 13.97 23.93 7.44
N ILE A 46 13.18 24.80 6.83
CA ILE A 46 13.35 25.19 5.42
C ILE A 46 14.65 25.98 5.20
N ALA A 47 15.03 26.83 6.13
CA ALA A 47 16.28 27.60 6.07
C ALA A 47 17.55 26.75 6.26
N LEU A 48 17.48 25.62 6.98
CA LEU A 48 18.60 24.68 7.13
C LEU A 48 18.90 23.89 5.84
N CYS A 49 17.96 23.83 4.89
CA CYS A 49 18.14 23.15 3.60
C CYS A 49 18.78 24.03 2.51
N ALA A 50 19.10 25.28 2.76
CA ALA A 50 19.80 26.17 1.83
C ALA A 50 21.31 25.89 1.84
N ALA A 51 21.71 24.75 1.25
CA ALA A 51 23.12 24.45 1.00
C ALA A 51 23.66 25.32 -0.16
N PRO A 52 24.91 25.77 -0.10
CA PRO A 52 25.50 26.58 -1.16
C PRO A 52 25.60 25.81 -2.47
N ILE A 53 25.22 26.46 -3.55
CA ILE A 53 25.30 25.93 -4.93
C ILE A 53 26.78 25.87 -5.32
N PHE A 54 27.39 24.69 -5.24
CA PHE A 54 28.69 24.45 -5.85
C PHE A 54 28.49 24.11 -7.33
N ALA A 55 29.33 24.67 -8.20
CA ALA A 55 29.35 24.34 -9.62
C ALA A 55 29.58 22.82 -9.79
N ALA A 56 28.60 22.15 -10.40
CA ALA A 56 28.63 20.70 -10.55
C ALA A 56 29.78 20.29 -11.49
N SER A 57 30.74 19.55 -10.96
CA SER A 57 31.76 18.89 -11.78
C SER A 57 31.09 17.79 -12.61
N THR A 58 31.34 17.78 -13.93
CA THR A 58 30.86 16.71 -14.80
C THR A 58 31.70 15.44 -14.61
N ALA A 59 31.03 14.30 -14.56
CA ALA A 59 31.63 12.97 -14.47
C ALA A 59 31.53 12.22 -15.79
N SER A 60 32.31 11.14 -15.95
CA SER A 60 32.24 10.25 -17.08
C SER A 60 32.38 8.80 -16.65
N VAL A 61 31.70 7.91 -17.38
CA VAL A 61 31.78 6.46 -17.24
C VAL A 61 32.24 5.87 -18.56
N SER A 62 33.27 5.04 -18.50
CA SER A 62 33.75 4.28 -19.65
C SER A 62 33.92 2.80 -19.28
N GLY A 63 34.04 1.95 -20.26
CA GLY A 63 34.29 0.54 -20.04
C GLY A 63 34.24 -0.30 -21.30
N VAL A 64 34.25 -1.62 -21.08
CA VAL A 64 34.15 -2.61 -22.15
C VAL A 64 33.02 -3.57 -21.85
N VAL A 65 32.18 -3.85 -22.83
CA VAL A 65 31.19 -4.91 -22.78
C VAL A 65 31.76 -6.14 -23.49
N ARG A 66 31.74 -7.28 -22.80
CA ARG A 66 32.22 -8.57 -23.31
C ARG A 66 31.17 -9.65 -23.10
N ASP A 67 31.26 -10.75 -23.83
CA ASP A 67 30.53 -11.96 -23.47
C ASP A 67 31.26 -12.77 -22.39
N SER A 68 30.67 -13.86 -21.95
CA SER A 68 31.24 -14.80 -20.99
C SER A 68 32.56 -15.42 -21.43
N SER A 69 32.81 -15.51 -22.72
CA SER A 69 34.05 -15.99 -23.34
C SER A 69 35.13 -14.90 -23.42
N GLY A 70 34.80 -13.68 -22.99
CA GLY A 70 35.70 -12.52 -23.02
C GLY A 70 35.77 -11.77 -24.38
N VAL A 71 34.93 -12.14 -25.35
CA VAL A 71 34.87 -11.49 -26.66
C VAL A 71 34.16 -10.14 -26.55
N PRO A 72 34.79 -9.03 -27.01
CA PRO A 72 34.15 -7.71 -26.98
C PRO A 72 32.91 -7.66 -27.86
N GLN A 73 31.81 -7.14 -27.29
CA GLN A 73 30.53 -7.05 -27.98
C GLN A 73 30.33 -5.69 -28.63
N ILE A 74 30.31 -5.68 -29.98
CA ILE A 74 30.03 -4.49 -30.78
C ILE A 74 28.53 -4.21 -30.85
N GLY A 75 28.13 -2.95 -30.78
CA GLY A 75 26.75 -2.53 -30.94
C GLY A 75 25.86 -2.90 -29.72
N ALA A 76 26.45 -3.34 -28.61
CA ALA A 76 25.72 -3.50 -27.39
C ALA A 76 25.25 -2.14 -26.85
N GLN A 77 23.99 -2.02 -26.50
CA GLN A 77 23.45 -0.82 -25.89
C GLN A 77 23.80 -0.77 -24.41
N VAL A 78 24.43 0.32 -23.98
CA VAL A 78 24.73 0.57 -22.56
C VAL A 78 23.90 1.76 -22.10
N GLN A 79 23.05 1.52 -21.11
CA GLN A 79 22.20 2.53 -20.48
C GLN A 79 22.72 2.84 -19.09
N LEU A 80 22.86 4.12 -18.79
CA LEU A 80 23.09 4.61 -17.44
C LEU A 80 21.74 4.95 -16.83
N LEU A 81 21.39 4.27 -15.75
CA LEU A 81 20.11 4.41 -15.06
C LEU A 81 20.32 5.15 -13.73
N ARG A 82 19.43 6.09 -13.43
CA ARG A 82 19.35 6.72 -12.12
C ARG A 82 18.81 5.72 -11.08
N SER A 83 18.87 6.08 -9.82
CA SER A 83 18.30 5.26 -8.71
C SER A 83 16.81 4.93 -8.89
N ASN A 84 16.08 5.72 -9.68
CA ASN A 84 14.69 5.47 -10.07
C ASN A 84 14.54 4.69 -11.38
N LEU A 85 15.63 4.11 -11.89
CA LEU A 85 15.76 3.42 -13.18
C LEU A 85 15.37 4.22 -14.41
N SER A 86 15.16 5.50 -14.30
CA SER A 86 15.04 6.32 -15.50
C SER A 86 16.40 6.37 -16.21
N VAL A 87 16.38 6.27 -17.54
CA VAL A 87 17.58 6.36 -18.35
C VAL A 87 18.15 7.78 -18.24
N ALA A 88 19.37 7.89 -17.70
CA ALA A 88 20.13 9.14 -17.64
C ALA A 88 20.87 9.38 -18.95
N ALA A 89 21.43 8.33 -19.55
CA ALA A 89 22.14 8.34 -20.81
C ALA A 89 22.13 6.95 -21.44
N SER A 90 22.25 6.89 -22.75
CA SER A 90 22.34 5.64 -23.51
C SER A 90 23.37 5.78 -24.63
N VAL A 91 24.25 4.80 -24.78
CA VAL A 91 25.29 4.74 -25.82
C VAL A 91 25.40 3.32 -26.36
N TYR A 92 26.03 3.18 -27.52
CA TYR A 92 26.37 1.90 -28.11
C TYR A 92 27.88 1.65 -28.06
N THR A 93 28.28 0.40 -27.90
CA THR A 93 29.68 0.00 -27.92
C THR A 93 30.26 0.04 -29.34
N ASN A 94 31.53 0.41 -29.44
CA ASN A 94 32.26 0.40 -30.67
C ASN A 94 32.77 -1.01 -31.06
N GLY A 95 33.55 -1.13 -32.16
CA GLY A 95 34.10 -2.40 -32.63
C GLY A 95 35.01 -3.15 -31.67
N GLN A 96 35.46 -2.51 -30.60
CA GLN A 96 36.26 -3.11 -29.53
C GLN A 96 35.44 -3.32 -28.26
N GLY A 97 34.09 -3.26 -28.33
CA GLY A 97 33.20 -3.37 -27.21
C GLY A 97 33.26 -2.20 -26.21
N ARG A 98 33.96 -1.10 -26.56
CA ARG A 98 34.15 0.04 -25.66
C ARG A 98 32.98 1.00 -25.72
N PHE A 99 32.59 1.53 -24.55
CA PHE A 99 31.61 2.61 -24.43
C PHE A 99 32.19 3.78 -23.62
N LEU A 100 31.66 4.97 -23.85
CA LEU A 100 31.93 6.17 -23.06
C LEU A 100 30.65 6.99 -22.93
N ILE A 101 30.28 7.26 -21.70
CA ILE A 101 29.19 8.17 -21.31
C ILE A 101 29.84 9.37 -20.62
N SER A 102 29.73 10.56 -21.17
CA SER A 102 30.31 11.79 -20.63
C SER A 102 29.24 12.80 -20.24
N SER A 103 29.64 13.84 -19.55
CA SER A 103 28.78 14.97 -19.15
C SER A 103 27.64 14.56 -18.21
N ILE A 104 27.93 13.65 -17.28
CA ILE A 104 27.00 13.16 -16.28
C ILE A 104 27.26 13.88 -14.96
N LEU A 105 26.24 14.07 -14.16
CA LEU A 105 26.42 14.52 -12.77
C LEU A 105 27.07 13.42 -11.93
N PRO A 106 28.05 13.73 -11.07
CA PRO A 106 28.57 12.75 -10.12
C PRO A 106 27.45 12.21 -9.23
N GLY A 107 27.40 10.89 -9.04
CA GLY A 107 26.32 10.26 -8.28
C GLY A 107 26.39 8.76 -8.33
N ARG A 108 25.36 8.11 -7.80
CA ARG A 108 25.15 6.67 -7.89
C ARG A 108 24.20 6.36 -9.02
N TYR A 109 24.56 5.38 -9.83
CA TYR A 109 23.83 4.96 -11.02
C TYR A 109 23.87 3.44 -11.13
N SER A 110 23.02 2.91 -11.97
CA SER A 110 23.13 1.53 -12.44
C SER A 110 23.44 1.53 -13.93
N LEU A 111 24.28 0.62 -14.37
CA LEU A 111 24.59 0.42 -15.79
C LEU A 111 23.89 -0.85 -16.28
N LYS A 112 23.09 -0.72 -17.34
CA LYS A 112 22.43 -1.83 -18.01
C LYS A 112 23.04 -2.01 -19.39
N ALA A 113 23.58 -3.19 -19.68
CA ALA A 113 24.04 -3.56 -21.01
C ALA A 113 23.06 -4.54 -21.67
N MET A 114 22.78 -4.35 -22.93
CA MET A 114 21.88 -5.20 -23.73
C MET A 114 22.54 -5.47 -25.08
N GLY A 115 22.44 -6.70 -25.55
CA GLY A 115 22.94 -7.12 -26.85
C GLY A 115 22.03 -8.16 -27.50
N PRO A 116 22.01 -8.28 -28.85
CA PRO A 116 21.29 -9.32 -29.54
C PRO A 116 21.72 -10.70 -29.02
N SER A 117 20.79 -11.59 -28.73
CA SER A 117 21.02 -12.96 -28.26
C SER A 117 21.64 -13.11 -26.86
N PHE A 118 21.81 -12.00 -26.13
CA PHE A 118 22.27 -12.00 -24.75
C PHE A 118 21.16 -11.53 -23.80
N LEU A 119 21.22 -12.05 -22.58
CA LEU A 119 20.41 -11.49 -21.51
C LEU A 119 20.93 -10.10 -21.13
N PRO A 120 20.04 -9.15 -20.84
CA PRO A 120 20.46 -7.88 -20.27
C PRO A 120 21.26 -8.07 -18.99
N SER A 121 22.40 -7.40 -18.89
CA SER A 121 23.25 -7.38 -17.69
C SER A 121 23.09 -6.01 -17.00
N LEU A 122 22.82 -6.02 -15.72
CA LEU A 122 22.66 -4.81 -14.90
C LEU A 122 23.72 -4.81 -13.80
N ARG A 123 24.52 -3.75 -13.77
CA ARG A 123 25.45 -3.49 -12.67
C ARG A 123 24.92 -2.35 -11.84
N GLU A 124 24.50 -2.65 -10.64
CA GLU A 124 23.90 -1.70 -9.72
C GLU A 124 24.95 -0.96 -8.88
N ASN A 125 24.54 0.14 -8.29
CA ASN A 125 25.28 0.90 -7.29
C ASN A 125 26.65 1.44 -7.73
N VAL A 126 26.80 1.74 -9.03
CA VAL A 126 28.04 2.29 -9.58
C VAL A 126 28.20 3.74 -9.15
N ARG A 127 29.24 4.05 -8.41
CA ARG A 127 29.58 5.42 -8.02
C ARG A 127 30.32 6.12 -9.15
N VAL A 128 29.58 6.96 -9.89
CA VAL A 128 30.12 7.70 -11.03
C VAL A 128 30.83 8.96 -10.56
N ARG A 129 32.11 9.04 -10.91
CA ARG A 129 33.00 10.19 -10.74
C ARG A 129 33.73 10.46 -12.05
N THR A 130 34.56 11.50 -12.10
CA THR A 130 35.41 11.75 -13.27
C THR A 130 36.32 10.54 -13.52
N GLY A 131 36.17 9.92 -14.73
CA GLY A 131 37.03 8.81 -15.15
C GLY A 131 36.65 7.44 -14.53
N THR A 132 35.41 7.22 -14.12
CA THR A 132 34.94 5.90 -13.64
C THR A 132 35.01 4.88 -14.77
N VAL A 133 35.63 3.70 -14.50
CA VAL A 133 35.71 2.59 -15.47
C VAL A 133 34.89 1.43 -14.94
N VAL A 134 33.96 0.91 -15.78
CA VAL A 134 33.08 -0.22 -15.46
C VAL A 134 33.04 -1.17 -16.65
N ASN A 135 33.45 -2.42 -16.43
CA ASN A 135 33.31 -3.48 -17.43
C ASN A 135 32.03 -4.27 -17.18
N LEU A 136 31.35 -4.68 -18.24
CA LEU A 136 30.09 -5.40 -18.21
C LEU A 136 30.23 -6.71 -18.98
N THR A 137 29.64 -7.79 -18.45
CA THR A 137 29.61 -9.10 -19.09
C THR A 137 28.18 -9.42 -19.53
N LEU A 138 28.03 -9.83 -20.77
CA LEU A 138 26.76 -10.31 -21.32
C LEU A 138 26.80 -11.85 -21.36
N ASN A 139 25.74 -12.46 -20.88
CA ASN A 139 25.59 -13.92 -20.84
C ASN A 139 24.42 -14.34 -21.73
N THR A 140 24.54 -15.49 -22.36
CA THR A 140 23.40 -16.09 -23.09
C THR A 140 22.42 -16.71 -22.10
N LEU A 141 21.17 -16.87 -22.50
CA LEU A 141 20.14 -17.55 -21.69
C LEU A 141 20.59 -18.96 -21.30
N TYR A 142 21.26 -19.66 -22.22
CA TYR A 142 21.73 -21.03 -21.97
C TYR A 142 22.81 -21.10 -20.88
N GLU A 143 23.77 -20.19 -20.86
CA GLU A 143 24.81 -20.10 -19.83
C GLU A 143 24.22 -19.79 -18.46
N VAL A 144 23.28 -18.84 -18.42
CA VAL A 144 22.61 -18.44 -17.18
C VAL A 144 21.76 -19.58 -16.63
N MET A 145 21.09 -20.36 -17.47
CA MET A 145 20.33 -21.55 -17.01
C MET A 145 21.22 -22.65 -16.43
N GLN A 146 22.50 -22.71 -16.77
CA GLN A 146 23.41 -23.72 -16.23
C GLN A 146 23.93 -23.41 -14.81
N TRP A 147 23.98 -22.16 -14.40
CA TRP A 147 24.58 -21.76 -13.13
C TRP A 147 23.69 -20.91 -12.22
N LEU A 148 22.48 -20.58 -12.65
CA LEU A 148 21.50 -20.01 -11.73
C LEU A 148 20.85 -21.14 -10.92
N PRO A 149 20.96 -21.14 -9.60
CA PRO A 149 19.89 -21.63 -8.77
C PRO A 149 18.68 -20.77 -9.16
N ALA A 150 17.55 -21.36 -9.50
CA ALA A 150 16.41 -20.64 -10.01
C ALA A 150 15.72 -19.83 -8.90
N ASP A 151 16.35 -18.79 -8.51
CA ASP A 151 15.72 -17.75 -7.70
C ASP A 151 15.58 -16.49 -8.56
N PRO A 152 14.41 -16.26 -9.17
CA PRO A 152 14.13 -14.99 -9.80
C PRO A 152 13.86 -13.95 -8.70
N ARG A 153 14.91 -13.57 -7.97
CA ARG A 153 14.83 -12.40 -7.11
C ARG A 153 14.60 -11.20 -7.98
N ALA A 154 13.36 -10.75 -7.93
CA ALA A 154 12.93 -9.60 -8.65
C ALA A 154 13.73 -8.38 -8.20
N ALA A 155 14.73 -7.98 -8.98
CA ALA A 155 15.37 -6.68 -8.84
C ALA A 155 14.37 -5.51 -8.91
N ALA A 156 13.18 -5.74 -9.46
CA ALA A 156 12.07 -4.79 -9.45
C ALA A 156 11.44 -4.60 -8.07
N ASP A 157 11.52 -5.56 -7.16
CA ASP A 157 10.95 -5.47 -5.82
C ASP A 157 11.78 -4.65 -4.84
N GLN A 158 13.05 -4.45 -5.12
CA GLN A 158 13.93 -3.62 -4.28
C GLN A 158 13.69 -2.13 -4.39
N LYS A 159 12.79 -1.68 -5.27
CA LYS A 159 12.61 -0.26 -5.60
C LYS A 159 11.44 0.44 -4.91
N ASP A 160 10.47 -0.33 -4.48
CA ASP A 160 9.33 0.19 -3.76
C ASP A 160 9.52 -0.04 -2.27
N GLY A 161 10.54 0.60 -1.69
CA GLY A 161 10.96 0.55 -0.29
C GLY A 161 10.08 -0.29 0.65
N TRP A 162 9.01 0.27 1.13
CA TRP A 162 8.11 -0.34 2.09
C TRP A 162 7.30 -1.54 1.57
N ALA A 163 7.09 -1.63 0.27
CA ALA A 163 6.17 -2.60 -0.31
C ALA A 163 6.61 -4.05 -0.11
N TRP A 164 7.89 -4.35 0.03
CA TRP A 164 8.36 -5.72 0.23
C TRP A 164 7.95 -6.31 1.59
N THR A 165 7.93 -5.49 2.66
CA THR A 165 7.57 -5.95 4.01
C THR A 165 6.10 -6.34 4.12
N LEU A 166 5.24 -5.67 3.36
CA LEU A 166 3.80 -5.88 3.36
C LEU A 166 3.37 -6.97 2.38
N ARG A 167 4.25 -7.34 1.47
CA ARG A 167 4.01 -8.36 0.44
C ARG A 167 4.38 -9.75 0.96
N SER A 168 3.59 -10.28 1.82
CA SER A 168 3.75 -11.62 2.34
C SER A 168 2.67 -12.57 1.85
N ALA A 169 2.81 -13.87 2.10
CA ALA A 169 1.80 -14.87 1.86
C ALA A 169 0.45 -14.55 2.51
N ALA A 170 0.45 -13.74 3.58
CA ALA A 170 -0.78 -13.27 4.19
C ALA A 170 -1.59 -12.37 3.25
N ASN A 171 -0.92 -11.61 2.36
CA ASN A 171 -1.56 -10.57 1.57
C ASN A 171 -1.44 -10.77 0.05
N ARG A 172 -0.52 -11.61 -0.48
CA ARG A 172 -0.30 -11.73 -1.94
C ARG A 172 0.16 -13.12 -2.38
N PRO A 173 -0.17 -13.51 -3.63
CA PRO A 173 0.44 -14.67 -4.27
C PRO A 173 1.96 -14.55 -4.37
N LEU A 174 2.68 -15.65 -4.17
CA LEU A 174 4.15 -15.69 -4.18
C LEU A 174 4.79 -15.44 -5.54
N LEU A 175 4.02 -15.46 -6.60
CA LEU A 175 4.58 -15.42 -7.96
C LEU A 175 4.73 -14.01 -8.46
N ARG A 176 5.97 -13.68 -8.75
CA ARG A 176 6.32 -12.43 -9.40
C ARG A 176 7.21 -12.68 -10.59
N TRP A 177 6.81 -12.12 -11.70
CA TRP A 177 7.61 -12.03 -12.89
C TRP A 177 8.22 -10.64 -12.98
N LEU A 178 9.50 -10.57 -13.33
CA LEU A 178 10.16 -9.31 -13.65
C LEU A 178 9.41 -8.67 -14.82
N GLU A 179 9.11 -7.40 -14.70
CA GLU A 179 8.37 -6.66 -15.73
C GLU A 179 9.10 -6.63 -17.07
N ASP A 180 10.43 -6.74 -17.08
CA ASP A 180 11.29 -6.64 -18.27
C ASP A 180 11.91 -7.99 -18.72
N GLY A 181 11.46 -9.14 -18.17
CA GLY A 181 12.07 -10.44 -18.47
C GLY A 181 13.28 -10.77 -17.58
N PRO A 182 13.96 -11.89 -17.81
CA PRO A 182 15.12 -12.29 -17.04
C PRO A 182 16.26 -11.28 -17.21
N LEU A 183 16.81 -10.82 -16.08
CA LEU A 183 17.89 -9.86 -16.00
C LEU A 183 19.03 -10.45 -15.16
N VAL A 184 20.26 -10.39 -15.67
CA VAL A 184 21.46 -10.75 -14.90
C VAL A 184 21.91 -9.53 -14.12
N VAL A 185 21.88 -9.61 -12.79
CA VAL A 185 22.39 -8.54 -11.91
C VAL A 185 23.83 -8.89 -11.52
N GLU A 186 24.77 -8.11 -11.99
CA GLU A 186 26.16 -8.16 -11.55
C GLU A 186 26.33 -7.23 -10.34
N THR A 187 26.53 -7.80 -9.16
CA THR A 187 26.88 -7.02 -7.96
C THR A 187 28.39 -6.92 -7.84
N ASP A 188 28.92 -5.72 -7.70
CA ASP A 188 30.33 -5.53 -7.40
C ASP A 188 30.64 -6.13 -6.03
N GLY A 189 31.50 -7.13 -5.97
CA GLY A 189 32.02 -7.73 -4.73
C GLY A 189 32.85 -6.78 -3.84
N SER A 190 32.94 -5.51 -4.19
CA SER A 190 33.55 -4.46 -3.38
C SER A 190 32.44 -3.78 -2.57
N GLY A 191 32.17 -4.31 -1.39
CA GLY A 191 31.37 -3.79 -0.29
C GLY A 191 30.32 -2.74 -0.68
N SER A 192 29.06 -3.15 -0.75
CA SER A 192 27.97 -2.22 -0.91
C SER A 192 28.04 -1.17 0.19
N GLN A 193 28.19 0.09 -0.19
CA GLN A 193 28.12 1.14 0.82
C GLN A 193 26.66 1.25 1.26
N PRO A 194 26.39 1.39 2.56
CA PRO A 194 25.05 1.54 3.09
C PRO A 194 24.31 2.65 2.32
N LYS A 195 23.13 2.33 1.86
CA LYS A 195 22.25 3.27 1.16
C LYS A 195 21.18 3.71 2.13
N LEU A 196 21.36 4.89 2.68
CA LEU A 196 20.37 5.56 3.51
C LEU A 196 19.46 6.42 2.62
N MET A 197 18.17 6.23 2.72
CA MET A 197 17.16 7.03 2.06
C MET A 197 16.15 7.52 3.10
N ALA A 198 15.83 8.80 3.07
CA ALA A 198 14.83 9.37 3.95
C ALA A 198 13.73 10.05 3.13
N ARG A 199 12.50 10.00 3.66
CA ARG A 199 11.33 10.63 3.05
C ARG A 199 10.53 11.35 4.11
N LEU A 200 10.13 12.57 3.80
CA LEU A 200 9.19 13.37 4.57
C LEU A 200 7.92 13.56 3.74
N MET A 201 6.76 13.37 4.34
CA MET A 201 5.47 13.52 3.68
C MET A 201 4.52 14.28 4.58
N ALA A 202 3.74 15.19 4.02
CA ALA A 202 2.63 15.85 4.67
C ALA A 202 1.36 15.56 3.88
N THR A 203 0.34 15.07 4.55
CA THR A 203 -0.96 14.72 3.97
C THR A 203 -2.08 15.28 4.80
N GLY A 204 -3.19 15.60 4.14
CA GLY A 204 -4.51 15.77 4.76
C GLY A 204 -5.42 14.66 4.25
N GLN A 205 -6.21 14.09 5.12
CA GLN A 205 -7.16 13.03 4.75
C GLN A 205 -8.47 13.16 5.53
N GLU A 206 -9.55 12.74 4.89
CA GLU A 206 -10.90 12.79 5.43
C GLU A 206 -11.65 11.50 5.06
N GLY A 207 -12.45 11.00 5.99
CA GLY A 207 -13.31 9.85 5.75
C GLY A 207 -12.67 8.50 6.04
N THR A 208 -11.56 8.44 6.79
CA THR A 208 -10.91 7.22 7.27
C THR A 208 -11.06 7.07 8.78
N PHE A 209 -11.21 5.85 9.27
CA PHE A 209 -11.31 5.54 10.70
C PHE A 209 -9.93 5.65 11.35
N GLY A 210 -9.82 6.45 12.43
CA GLY A 210 -8.59 6.69 13.17
C GLY A 210 -7.58 7.61 12.47
N GLU A 211 -7.80 7.98 11.20
CA GLU A 211 -6.80 8.65 10.39
C GLU A 211 -7.27 9.96 9.73
N SER A 212 -8.38 10.53 10.17
CA SER A 212 -8.83 11.82 9.62
C SER A 212 -8.01 12.99 10.16
N GLY A 213 -7.79 14.02 9.32
CA GLY A 213 -7.04 15.22 9.67
C GLY A 213 -5.70 15.37 8.95
N GLU A 214 -4.87 16.27 9.46
CA GLU A 214 -3.52 16.52 8.93
C GLU A 214 -2.51 15.54 9.52
N ARG A 215 -1.62 15.00 8.70
CA ARG A 215 -0.62 14.01 9.11
C ARG A 215 0.75 14.32 8.52
N ILE A 216 1.78 14.21 9.33
CA ILE A 216 3.17 14.32 8.93
C ILE A 216 3.84 12.96 9.10
N SER A 217 4.40 12.44 8.01
CA SER A 217 5.05 11.14 7.96
C SER A 217 6.55 11.30 7.72
N THR A 218 7.36 10.60 8.48
CA THR A 218 8.80 10.49 8.25
C THR A 218 9.17 9.04 8.09
N SER A 219 9.84 8.70 7.01
CA SER A 219 10.34 7.34 6.80
C SER A 219 11.83 7.33 6.49
N LEU A 220 12.50 6.30 6.99
CA LEU A 220 13.91 6.03 6.83
C LEU A 220 14.09 4.60 6.32
N GLU A 221 14.83 4.45 5.24
CA GLU A 221 15.24 3.16 4.70
C GLU A 221 16.76 3.10 4.69
N ASP A 222 17.32 2.07 5.30
CA ASP A 222 18.76 1.82 5.33
C ASP A 222 19.05 0.42 4.84
N THR A 223 19.92 0.32 3.85
CA THR A 223 20.43 -0.95 3.31
C THR A 223 21.91 -1.08 3.70
N PRO A 224 22.22 -1.51 4.93
CA PRO A 224 23.59 -1.60 5.42
C PRO A 224 24.42 -2.64 4.66
N SER A 225 23.77 -3.62 4.03
CA SER A 225 24.41 -4.58 3.13
C SER A 225 23.41 -5.08 2.09
N ASP A 226 23.87 -5.75 1.03
CA ASP A 226 23.00 -6.33 -0.01
C ASP A 226 22.04 -7.39 0.54
N SER A 227 22.33 -7.94 1.72
CA SER A 227 21.51 -8.97 2.37
C SER A 227 20.67 -8.46 3.53
N ARG A 228 20.75 -7.17 3.88
CA ARG A 228 20.02 -6.59 5.02
C ARG A 228 19.38 -5.29 4.65
N GLU A 229 18.16 -5.13 5.10
CA GLU A 229 17.37 -3.94 4.89
C GLU A 229 16.61 -3.58 6.17
N LEU A 230 16.64 -2.31 6.52
CA LEU A 230 15.99 -1.75 7.69
C LEU A 230 15.05 -0.64 7.23
N LEU A 231 13.85 -0.63 7.77
CA LEU A 231 12.85 0.39 7.53
C LEU A 231 12.36 0.94 8.85
N ALA A 232 12.19 2.26 8.93
CA ALA A 232 11.52 2.91 10.04
C ALA A 232 10.57 3.97 9.50
N ARG A 233 9.37 4.06 10.05
CA ARG A 233 8.41 5.11 9.72
C ARG A 233 7.69 5.54 10.98
N VAL A 234 7.48 6.86 11.08
CA VAL A 234 6.66 7.48 12.12
C VAL A 234 5.74 8.48 11.44
N ASP A 235 4.47 8.37 11.74
CA ASP A 235 3.40 9.25 11.32
C ASP A 235 2.78 9.87 12.55
N PHE A 236 2.55 11.17 12.54
CA PHE A 236 1.90 11.86 13.65
C PHE A 236 0.95 12.94 13.13
N ALA A 237 -0.15 13.12 13.85
CA ALA A 237 -1.07 14.22 13.63
C ALA A 237 -0.57 15.46 14.40
N PRO A 238 -0.47 16.64 13.75
CA PRO A 238 0.02 17.85 14.41
C PRO A 238 -1.01 18.51 15.33
N ASP A 239 -2.26 18.06 15.32
CA ASP A 239 -3.33 18.57 16.17
C ASP A 239 -3.19 18.11 17.62
N SER A 240 -3.93 18.75 18.54
CA SER A 240 -3.70 18.69 19.99
C SER A 240 -3.89 17.33 20.64
N ASP A 241 -4.62 16.44 20.01
CA ASP A 241 -4.89 15.07 20.49
C ASP A 241 -4.12 14.04 19.64
N ALA A 242 -2.84 14.30 19.47
CA ALA A 242 -1.90 13.68 18.56
C ALA A 242 -2.02 12.14 18.44
N GLY A 243 -2.73 11.70 17.44
CA GLY A 243 -2.62 10.34 16.94
C GLY A 243 -1.20 10.08 16.44
N MET A 244 -0.67 8.89 16.69
CA MET A 244 0.67 8.51 16.27
C MET A 244 0.66 7.08 15.75
N GLU A 245 1.30 6.89 14.62
CA GLU A 245 1.61 5.57 14.11
C GLU A 245 3.11 5.41 13.93
N SER A 246 3.59 4.20 14.10
CA SER A 246 4.99 3.87 13.84
C SER A 246 5.14 2.47 13.28
N MET A 247 6.17 2.27 12.47
CA MET A 247 6.53 0.98 11.93
C MET A 247 8.03 0.79 11.86
N LEU A 248 8.48 -0.41 12.20
CA LEU A 248 9.86 -0.86 12.05
C LEU A 248 9.86 -2.15 11.23
N GLY A 249 10.65 -2.17 10.16
CA GLY A 249 10.82 -3.34 9.29
C GLY A 249 12.27 -3.79 9.26
N PHE A 250 12.46 -5.10 9.25
CA PHE A 250 13.74 -5.76 9.07
C PHE A 250 13.63 -6.88 8.07
N ARG A 251 14.57 -6.95 7.13
CA ARG A 251 14.72 -8.07 6.20
C ARG A 251 16.17 -8.54 6.20
N GLN A 252 16.35 -9.87 6.25
CA GLN A 252 17.62 -10.54 6.07
C GLN A 252 17.50 -11.55 4.94
N ASP A 253 18.28 -11.37 3.90
CA ASP A 253 18.42 -12.34 2.82
C ASP A 253 19.42 -13.44 3.24
N LEU A 254 19.01 -14.70 3.10
CA LEU A 254 19.79 -15.90 3.45
C LEU A 254 20.40 -16.58 2.21
N GLY A 255 20.43 -15.89 1.08
CA GLY A 255 20.94 -16.43 -0.15
C GLY A 255 19.94 -17.42 -0.78
N PHE A 256 20.44 -18.53 -1.30
CA PHE A 256 19.62 -19.56 -1.93
C PHE A 256 18.59 -20.20 -0.97
N ALA A 257 18.82 -20.11 0.33
CA ALA A 257 17.94 -20.68 1.35
C ALA A 257 16.62 -19.90 1.48
N GLY A 258 16.62 -18.60 1.16
CA GLY A 258 15.43 -17.77 1.27
C GLY A 258 15.66 -16.46 1.99
N SER A 259 14.68 -15.97 2.73
CA SER A 259 14.79 -14.73 3.51
C SER A 259 13.94 -14.77 4.78
N VAL A 260 14.37 -14.01 5.79
CA VAL A 260 13.59 -13.73 6.99
C VAL A 260 13.18 -12.28 6.98
N GLN A 261 11.93 -12.01 7.31
CA GLN A 261 11.36 -10.67 7.37
C GLN A 261 10.59 -10.51 8.68
N SER A 262 10.72 -9.34 9.30
CA SER A 262 9.97 -8.99 10.49
C SER A 262 9.53 -7.54 10.42
N VAL A 263 8.29 -7.26 10.81
CA VAL A 263 7.72 -5.92 10.87
C VAL A 263 6.97 -5.77 12.19
N ALA A 264 7.19 -4.66 12.86
CA ALA A 264 6.40 -4.24 14.00
C ALA A 264 5.72 -2.92 13.68
N ALA A 265 4.44 -2.80 13.96
CA ALA A 265 3.64 -1.60 13.79
C ALA A 265 2.88 -1.29 15.07
N MET A 266 2.63 -0.01 15.32
CA MET A 266 1.85 0.48 16.46
C MET A 266 1.07 1.73 16.03
N ALA A 267 -0.17 1.83 16.51
CA ALA A 267 -1.00 3.02 16.38
C ALA A 267 -1.56 3.44 17.75
N ILE A 268 -1.71 4.73 17.94
CA ILE A 268 -2.38 5.38 19.07
C ILE A 268 -3.38 6.35 18.46
N GLU A 269 -4.65 6.11 18.70
CA GLU A 269 -5.78 6.86 18.17
C GLU A 269 -6.60 7.44 19.33
N PRO A 270 -6.25 8.63 19.82
CA PRO A 270 -6.89 9.23 21.00
C PRO A 270 -8.35 9.61 20.76
N ASP A 271 -8.73 9.93 19.52
CA ASP A 271 -10.10 10.32 19.13
C ASP A 271 -11.08 9.15 19.03
N VAL A 272 -10.60 7.90 19.14
CA VAL A 272 -11.45 6.72 19.14
C VAL A 272 -12.00 6.47 20.54
N GLU A 273 -13.31 6.40 20.64
CA GLU A 273 -14.02 6.13 21.89
C GLU A 273 -14.89 4.88 21.80
N SER A 274 -15.21 4.34 22.97
CA SER A 274 -16.16 3.24 23.15
C SER A 274 -16.96 3.41 24.42
N SER A 275 -17.91 2.49 24.67
CA SER A 275 -18.67 2.44 25.93
C SER A 275 -17.79 2.34 27.18
N GLY A 276 -16.56 1.92 27.05
CA GLY A 276 -15.64 1.64 28.15
C GLY A 276 -14.52 2.64 28.33
N GLY A 277 -14.25 3.54 27.39
CA GLY A 277 -13.14 4.49 27.51
C GLY A 277 -12.79 5.17 26.19
N GLU A 278 -11.82 6.06 26.27
CA GLU A 278 -11.31 6.83 25.16
C GLU A 278 -9.86 6.41 24.83
N GLY A 279 -9.47 6.56 23.56
CA GLY A 279 -8.14 6.29 23.06
C GLY A 279 -7.91 4.80 22.77
N LEU A 280 -7.81 4.46 21.49
CA LEU A 280 -7.47 3.12 21.03
C LEU A 280 -5.95 3.00 20.89
N GLN A 281 -5.39 1.91 21.36
CA GLN A 281 -3.99 1.54 21.21
C GLN A 281 -3.90 0.19 20.54
N GLU A 282 -3.20 0.14 19.42
CA GLU A 282 -3.00 -1.05 18.61
C GLU A 282 -1.52 -1.35 18.42
N ALA A 283 -1.17 -2.63 18.35
CA ALA A 283 0.16 -3.06 17.97
C ALA A 283 0.10 -4.39 17.23
N ALA A 284 0.97 -4.53 16.25
CA ALA A 284 1.16 -5.77 15.53
C ALA A 284 2.64 -6.05 15.32
N MET A 285 3.03 -7.32 15.38
CA MET A 285 4.35 -7.80 14.99
C MET A 285 4.17 -9.00 14.06
N ARG A 286 4.62 -8.85 12.82
CA ARG A 286 4.71 -9.94 11.85
C ARG A 286 6.12 -10.46 11.79
N SER A 287 6.29 -11.77 11.80
CA SER A 287 7.56 -12.42 11.46
C SER A 287 7.30 -13.57 10.51
N GLN A 288 8.12 -13.68 9.48
CA GLN A 288 7.96 -14.69 8.44
C GLN A 288 9.32 -15.14 7.90
N GLU A 289 9.32 -16.36 7.43
CA GLU A 289 10.44 -16.96 6.71
C GLU A 289 9.96 -17.46 5.35
N ILE A 290 10.71 -17.10 4.31
CA ILE A 290 10.53 -17.60 2.96
C ILE A 290 11.66 -18.59 2.69
N MET A 291 11.31 -19.79 2.29
CA MET A 291 12.23 -20.90 2.04
C MET A 291 12.12 -21.35 0.59
N ASN A 292 13.24 -21.51 -0.08
CA ASN A 292 13.32 -22.02 -1.44
C ASN A 292 13.84 -23.46 -1.44
N PHE A 293 13.12 -24.38 -2.07
CA PHE A 293 13.47 -25.78 -2.24
C PHE A 293 13.73 -26.06 -3.72
N GLY A 294 14.96 -25.77 -4.15
CA GLY A 294 15.30 -25.79 -5.57
C GLY A 294 14.53 -24.74 -6.36
N ASP A 295 14.34 -25.02 -7.65
CA ASP A 295 13.80 -24.07 -8.62
C ASP A 295 12.27 -24.05 -8.69
N ALA A 296 11.64 -25.11 -8.21
CA ALA A 296 10.25 -25.35 -8.44
C ALA A 296 9.36 -25.14 -7.22
N LEU A 297 9.89 -25.26 -6.00
CA LEU A 297 9.09 -25.22 -4.78
C LEU A 297 9.54 -24.09 -3.88
N GLN A 298 8.59 -23.27 -3.44
CA GLN A 298 8.79 -22.24 -2.45
C GLN A 298 7.76 -22.40 -1.33
N ALA A 299 8.20 -22.25 -0.11
CA ALA A 299 7.34 -22.19 1.07
C ALA A 299 7.55 -20.89 1.82
N GLU A 300 6.48 -20.37 2.36
CA GLU A 300 6.51 -19.22 3.26
C GLU A 300 5.69 -19.58 4.50
N ALA A 301 6.19 -19.27 5.67
CA ALA A 301 5.48 -19.46 6.93
C ALA A 301 5.78 -18.32 7.89
N GLY A 302 4.80 -17.96 8.70
CA GLY A 302 4.95 -16.89 9.67
C GLY A 302 3.73 -16.74 10.57
N ALA A 303 3.79 -15.70 11.40
CA ALA A 303 2.68 -15.33 12.26
C ALA A 303 2.64 -13.81 12.46
N ASN A 304 1.41 -13.30 12.68
CA ASN A 304 1.17 -11.97 13.20
C ASN A 304 0.80 -12.09 14.68
N LEU A 305 1.52 -11.40 15.53
CA LEU A 305 1.12 -11.17 16.92
C LEU A 305 0.44 -9.80 16.96
N VAL A 306 -0.82 -9.75 17.29
CA VAL A 306 -1.64 -8.54 17.29
C VAL A 306 -2.20 -8.28 18.68
N MET A 307 -2.30 -7.01 19.06
CA MET A 307 -2.80 -6.55 20.35
C MET A 307 -3.62 -5.28 20.15
N GLY A 308 -4.67 -5.14 20.94
CA GLY A 308 -5.48 -3.91 20.99
C GLY A 308 -6.03 -3.69 22.38
N ARG A 309 -6.14 -2.43 22.82
CA ARG A 309 -6.73 -2.02 24.08
C ARG A 309 -7.22 -0.59 24.05
N LEU A 310 -8.14 -0.26 24.95
CA LEU A 310 -8.51 1.13 25.22
C LEU A 310 -7.58 1.72 26.29
N ALA A 311 -7.17 2.97 26.09
CA ALA A 311 -6.40 3.70 27.07
C ALA A 311 -7.26 3.92 28.33
N GLY A 312 -6.70 3.71 29.51
CA GLY A 312 -7.44 3.84 30.77
C GLY A 312 -8.26 2.61 31.21
N MET A 313 -8.39 1.59 30.35
CA MET A 313 -9.07 0.33 30.68
C MET A 313 -8.16 -0.89 30.45
N PRO A 314 -7.30 -1.24 31.41
CA PRO A 314 -6.37 -2.37 31.25
C PRO A 314 -7.04 -3.71 30.97
N ASP A 315 -8.27 -3.91 31.47
CA ASP A 315 -9.04 -5.15 31.28
C ASP A 315 -9.76 -5.23 29.92
N SER A 316 -9.76 -4.18 29.11
CA SER A 316 -10.31 -4.18 27.74
C SER A 316 -9.39 -4.84 26.70
N GLY A 317 -8.15 -5.14 27.09
CA GLY A 317 -7.10 -5.59 26.18
C GLY A 317 -7.35 -6.98 25.60
N THR A 318 -7.01 -7.13 24.33
CA THR A 318 -7.00 -8.40 23.61
C THR A 318 -5.66 -8.62 22.92
N ALA A 319 -5.29 -9.89 22.76
CA ALA A 319 -4.12 -10.28 21.98
C ALA A 319 -4.40 -11.60 21.25
N ALA A 320 -3.86 -11.72 20.04
CA ALA A 320 -3.97 -12.94 19.25
C ALA A 320 -2.68 -13.22 18.48
N MET A 321 -2.36 -14.50 18.31
CA MET A 321 -1.35 -14.96 17.36
C MET A 321 -2.05 -15.53 16.13
N LEU A 322 -1.79 -14.94 14.98
CA LEU A 322 -2.48 -15.21 13.72
C LEU A 322 -1.48 -15.80 12.70
N PRO A 323 -1.35 -17.15 12.63
CA PRO A 323 -0.41 -17.81 11.74
C PRO A 323 -0.86 -17.72 10.28
N PHE A 324 0.12 -17.84 9.39
CA PHE A 324 -0.09 -18.00 7.96
C PHE A 324 1.00 -18.86 7.31
N ALA A 325 0.67 -19.48 6.21
CA ALA A 325 1.62 -20.23 5.41
C ALA A 325 1.18 -20.27 3.94
N THR A 326 2.16 -20.35 3.04
CA THR A 326 1.93 -20.60 1.62
C THR A 326 2.95 -21.59 1.11
N VAL A 327 2.50 -22.47 0.23
CA VAL A 327 3.38 -23.36 -0.54
C VAL A 327 3.03 -23.19 -2.01
N ALA A 328 4.03 -22.87 -2.82
CA ALA A 328 3.88 -22.66 -4.25
C ALA A 328 4.82 -23.59 -5.04
N TRP A 329 4.26 -24.30 -6.01
CA TRP A 329 5.00 -25.08 -6.98
C TRP A 329 4.95 -24.39 -8.34
N ARG A 330 6.11 -24.18 -8.93
CA ARG A 330 6.30 -23.47 -10.21
C ARG A 330 6.72 -24.43 -11.31
N ASN A 331 6.16 -24.21 -12.49
CA ASN A 331 6.56 -24.92 -13.70
C ASN A 331 6.52 -23.95 -14.89
N GLY A 332 7.69 -23.43 -15.27
CA GLY A 332 7.81 -22.40 -16.28
C GLY A 332 6.98 -21.15 -15.94
N ASN A 333 6.06 -20.80 -16.81
CA ASN A 333 5.19 -19.63 -16.67
C ASN A 333 3.92 -19.88 -15.84
N SER A 334 3.81 -21.02 -15.21
CA SER A 334 2.62 -21.41 -14.45
C SER A 334 3.00 -21.83 -13.04
N SER A 335 2.08 -21.64 -12.11
CA SER A 335 2.23 -22.11 -10.74
C SER A 335 0.92 -22.59 -10.16
N VAL A 336 1.05 -23.47 -9.19
CA VAL A 336 -0.02 -23.87 -8.29
C VAL A 336 0.40 -23.53 -6.88
N GLN A 337 -0.49 -22.94 -6.12
CA GLN A 337 -0.22 -22.57 -4.74
C GLN A 337 -1.33 -23.03 -3.81
N TYR A 338 -0.95 -23.32 -2.57
CA TYR A 338 -1.86 -23.45 -1.45
C TYR A 338 -1.49 -22.40 -0.41
N ARG A 339 -2.49 -21.68 0.08
CA ARG A 339 -2.31 -20.63 1.08
C ARG A 339 -3.28 -20.84 2.25
N MET A 340 -2.78 -20.63 3.45
CA MET A 340 -3.55 -20.51 4.67
C MET A 340 -3.21 -19.17 5.32
N ALA A 341 -4.21 -18.43 5.76
CA ALA A 341 -4.02 -17.17 6.50
C ALA A 341 -5.09 -17.03 7.59
N THR A 342 -4.78 -16.28 8.65
CA THR A 342 -5.74 -16.08 9.74
C THR A 342 -5.98 -14.61 10.06
N MET A 343 -5.19 -13.69 9.52
CA MET A 343 -5.39 -12.25 9.59
C MET A 343 -5.94 -11.75 8.26
N LEU A 344 -7.02 -10.99 8.29
CA LEU A 344 -7.54 -10.30 7.11
C LEU A 344 -6.60 -9.16 6.69
N PRO A 345 -6.45 -8.89 5.40
CA PRO A 345 -5.73 -7.73 4.94
C PRO A 345 -6.47 -6.44 5.34
N SER A 346 -5.73 -5.39 5.66
CA SER A 346 -6.32 -4.09 5.92
C SER A 346 -7.01 -3.54 4.67
N ARG A 347 -8.14 -2.85 4.88
CA ARG A 347 -9.00 -2.32 3.79
C ARG A 347 -8.56 -0.95 3.31
N ASP A 348 -7.95 -0.15 4.18
CA ASP A 348 -7.90 1.31 4.01
C ASP A 348 -6.58 1.87 3.53
N THR A 349 -5.59 1.07 3.22
CA THR A 349 -4.25 1.61 3.20
C THR A 349 -3.50 1.42 1.91
N ASP A 350 -2.71 2.42 1.57
CA ASP A 350 -1.53 2.27 0.74
C ASP A 350 -0.61 1.25 1.45
N GLU A 351 -0.17 0.21 0.76
CA GLU A 351 0.70 -0.85 1.29
C GLU A 351 1.98 -0.33 1.96
N SER A 352 2.25 0.94 1.88
CA SER A 352 3.39 1.62 2.50
C SER A 352 3.11 2.20 3.88
N GLU A 353 1.91 2.03 4.45
CA GLU A 353 1.48 2.66 5.69
C GLU A 353 1.45 1.70 6.87
N PRO A 354 1.73 2.19 8.11
CA PRO A 354 1.66 1.36 9.32
C PRO A 354 0.29 0.74 9.53
N ALA A 355 -0.77 1.49 9.25
CA ALA A 355 -2.16 1.04 9.40
C ALA A 355 -2.49 -0.18 8.50
N ALA A 356 -1.84 -0.34 7.34
CA ALA A 356 -1.98 -1.54 6.49
C ALA A 356 -1.55 -2.83 7.19
N PHE A 357 -0.82 -2.71 8.27
CA PHE A 357 -0.25 -3.82 9.02
C PHE A 357 -1.05 -4.18 10.26
N LEU A 358 -1.88 -3.26 10.72
CA LEU A 358 -2.70 -3.42 11.91
C LEU A 358 -4.00 -4.16 11.57
N PRO A 359 -4.53 -5.00 12.48
CA PRO A 359 -5.81 -5.66 12.30
C PRO A 359 -6.95 -4.65 12.47
N ALA A 360 -8.08 -4.89 11.83
CA ALA A 360 -9.26 -4.14 12.15
C ALA A 360 -9.82 -4.57 13.52
N LEU A 361 -10.06 -3.60 14.40
CA LEU A 361 -10.57 -3.79 15.74
C LEU A 361 -12.02 -3.33 15.85
N THR A 362 -12.76 -3.98 16.73
CA THR A 362 -14.12 -3.63 17.14
C THR A 362 -14.25 -3.74 18.65
N GLU A 363 -15.40 -3.38 19.19
CA GLU A 363 -15.77 -3.68 20.58
C GLU A 363 -16.83 -4.77 20.61
N ARG A 364 -16.70 -5.72 21.55
CA ARG A 364 -17.71 -6.75 21.83
C ARG A 364 -17.80 -7.00 23.34
N ASN A 365 -18.97 -6.74 23.91
CA ASN A 365 -19.23 -6.91 25.36
C ASN A 365 -18.23 -6.15 26.28
N GLY A 366 -17.85 -4.95 25.91
CA GLY A 366 -16.95 -4.10 26.68
C GLY A 366 -15.46 -4.43 26.54
N ALA A 367 -15.09 -5.33 25.63
CA ALA A 367 -13.70 -5.69 25.33
C ALA A 367 -13.38 -5.51 23.85
N ILE A 368 -12.15 -5.19 23.55
CA ILE A 368 -11.66 -5.11 22.16
C ILE A 368 -11.69 -6.50 21.53
N ALA A 369 -12.25 -6.59 20.35
CA ALA A 369 -12.31 -7.79 19.53
C ALA A 369 -11.53 -7.58 18.22
N ILE A 370 -10.73 -8.57 17.85
CA ILE A 370 -9.93 -8.56 16.63
C ILE A 370 -10.73 -9.21 15.51
N GLU A 371 -10.84 -8.54 14.34
CA GLU A 371 -11.32 -9.17 13.12
C GLU A 371 -10.29 -10.20 12.67
N ARG A 372 -10.71 -11.46 12.56
CA ARG A 372 -9.85 -12.56 12.17
C ARG A 372 -10.64 -13.65 11.45
N GLY A 373 -9.93 -14.60 10.86
CA GLY A 373 -10.60 -15.73 10.25
C GLY A 373 -9.64 -16.89 10.03
N VAL A 374 -10.16 -17.94 9.39
CA VAL A 374 -9.34 -19.02 8.82
C VAL A 374 -9.62 -19.06 7.34
N HIS A 375 -8.62 -18.68 6.57
CA HIS A 375 -8.63 -18.70 5.11
C HIS A 375 -7.83 -19.90 4.61
N GLN A 376 -8.39 -20.61 3.64
CA GLN A 376 -7.70 -21.64 2.88
C GLN A 376 -7.96 -21.41 1.40
N GLU A 377 -6.91 -21.41 0.61
CA GLU A 377 -6.98 -21.12 -0.82
C GLU A 377 -6.11 -22.10 -1.60
N ILE A 378 -6.64 -22.59 -2.70
CA ILE A 378 -5.85 -23.23 -3.75
C ILE A 378 -5.95 -22.40 -5.02
N GLY A 379 -4.78 -22.02 -5.56
CA GLY A 379 -4.68 -21.12 -6.71
C GLY A 379 -3.87 -21.72 -7.85
N PHE A 380 -4.27 -21.36 -9.06
CA PHE A 380 -3.48 -21.53 -10.27
C PHE A 380 -3.21 -20.16 -10.86
N GLU A 381 -1.96 -19.91 -11.20
CA GLU A 381 -1.55 -18.69 -11.88
C GLU A 381 -0.73 -19.01 -13.12
N ARG A 382 -0.92 -18.22 -14.16
CA ARG A 382 -0.09 -18.22 -15.35
C ARG A 382 0.24 -16.80 -15.76
N GLN A 383 1.52 -16.53 -15.90
CA GLN A 383 2.04 -15.23 -16.28
C GLN A 383 2.81 -15.33 -17.59
N THR A 384 2.62 -14.37 -18.47
CA THR A 384 3.40 -14.14 -19.69
C THR A 384 3.89 -12.69 -19.71
N ASP A 385 4.79 -12.33 -20.61
CA ASP A 385 5.32 -10.97 -20.72
C ASP A 385 4.24 -9.89 -20.89
N ALA A 386 3.13 -10.23 -21.53
CA ALA A 386 2.07 -9.29 -21.87
C ALA A 386 0.78 -9.49 -21.04
N SER A 387 0.59 -10.63 -20.40
CA SER A 387 -0.67 -10.97 -19.74
C SER A 387 -0.48 -11.91 -18.55
N GLY A 388 -1.31 -11.75 -17.54
CA GLY A 388 -1.42 -12.64 -16.39
C GLY A 388 -2.85 -13.14 -16.22
N MET A 389 -2.98 -14.37 -15.75
CA MET A 389 -4.25 -14.99 -15.36
C MET A 389 -4.04 -15.71 -14.04
N ALA A 390 -4.94 -15.51 -13.10
CA ALA A 390 -4.99 -16.27 -11.86
C ALA A 390 -6.42 -16.71 -11.57
N VAL A 391 -6.58 -17.91 -11.03
CA VAL A 391 -7.86 -18.43 -10.54
C VAL A 391 -7.62 -19.09 -9.21
N MET A 392 -8.37 -18.68 -8.20
CA MET A 392 -8.29 -19.16 -6.83
C MET A 392 -9.65 -19.70 -6.39
N LEU A 393 -9.64 -20.83 -5.70
CA LEU A 393 -10.77 -21.38 -4.97
C LEU A 393 -10.48 -21.22 -3.48
N TYR A 394 -11.40 -20.63 -2.74
CA TYR A 394 -11.18 -20.35 -1.34
C TYR A 394 -12.32 -20.80 -0.43
N ALA A 395 -11.99 -20.99 0.84
CA ALA A 395 -12.92 -21.25 1.91
C ALA A 395 -12.47 -20.45 3.15
N ASP A 396 -13.37 -19.63 3.67
CA ASP A 396 -13.13 -18.73 4.80
C ASP A 396 -14.12 -18.99 5.91
N ASN A 397 -13.64 -18.87 7.15
CA ASN A 397 -14.45 -18.72 8.34
C ASN A 397 -14.03 -17.43 9.04
N ILE A 398 -14.93 -16.47 9.19
CA ILE A 398 -14.64 -15.12 9.66
C ILE A 398 -15.30 -14.90 11.00
N GLU A 399 -14.48 -14.46 11.97
CA GLU A 399 -14.87 -14.14 13.33
C GLU A 399 -14.73 -12.63 13.56
N ASN A 400 -15.71 -12.03 14.23
CA ASN A 400 -15.81 -10.61 14.52
C ASN A 400 -15.63 -9.73 13.26
N PRO A 401 -16.37 -9.99 12.16
CA PRO A 401 -16.24 -9.16 10.96
C PRO A 401 -16.58 -7.71 11.29
N VAL A 402 -15.76 -6.79 10.78
CA VAL A 402 -15.96 -5.36 10.99
C VAL A 402 -17.02 -4.83 10.05
N LEU A 403 -18.05 -4.21 10.62
CA LEU A 403 -19.04 -3.40 9.94
C LEU A 403 -18.72 -1.92 10.17
N GLU A 404 -18.47 -1.18 9.11
CA GLU A 404 -18.20 0.25 9.18
C GLU A 404 -19.46 1.07 8.85
N ALA A 405 -19.69 2.12 9.61
CA ALA A 405 -20.76 3.05 9.37
C ALA A 405 -20.37 4.49 9.70
N LEU A 406 -20.97 5.45 8.99
CA LEU A 406 -20.95 6.85 9.39
C LEU A 406 -22.13 7.10 10.34
N GLY A 407 -21.87 7.57 11.56
CA GLY A 407 -22.88 7.84 12.58
C GLY A 407 -23.22 9.33 12.69
N ARG A 408 -24.54 9.64 12.76
CA ARG A 408 -25.04 10.95 13.20
C ARG A 408 -26.05 10.73 14.31
N PHE A 409 -25.62 11.02 15.53
CA PHE A 409 -26.38 10.71 16.75
C PHE A 409 -27.30 11.88 17.14
N ALA A 410 -28.55 11.58 17.51
CA ALA A 410 -29.57 12.60 17.75
C ALA A 410 -29.41 13.30 19.12
N ALA A 411 -28.96 12.62 20.15
CA ALA A 411 -28.65 13.19 21.47
C ALA A 411 -27.86 12.20 22.33
N GLY A 412 -26.89 12.72 23.07
CA GLY A 412 -26.09 11.94 24.01
C GLY A 412 -24.85 11.31 23.39
N ASP A 413 -24.05 10.71 24.26
CA ASP A 413 -22.85 9.99 23.88
C ASP A 413 -23.25 8.62 23.29
N PRO A 414 -23.02 8.35 21.99
CA PRO A 414 -23.44 7.10 21.36
C PRO A 414 -22.63 5.91 21.86
N GLY A 415 -21.41 6.17 22.35
CA GLY A 415 -20.53 5.13 22.90
C GLY A 415 -21.07 4.49 24.17
N ALA A 416 -21.84 5.20 24.97
CA ALA A 416 -22.22 4.76 26.32
C ALA A 416 -23.05 3.47 26.38
N ASN A 417 -23.68 3.02 25.30
CA ASN A 417 -24.55 1.82 25.30
C ASN A 417 -24.41 0.92 24.06
N ALA A 418 -23.49 1.21 23.17
CA ALA A 418 -23.32 0.45 21.94
C ALA A 418 -21.91 -0.18 21.95
N ASN A 419 -21.82 -1.50 21.78
CA ASN A 419 -20.56 -2.22 21.57
C ASN A 419 -19.94 -1.79 20.21
N VAL A 420 -19.46 -0.57 20.14
CA VAL A 420 -18.87 0.02 18.94
C VAL A 420 -17.66 0.88 19.29
N LEU A 421 -16.72 0.96 18.39
CA LEU A 421 -15.65 1.97 18.40
C LEU A 421 -16.11 3.12 17.51
N LEU A 422 -16.10 4.35 18.04
CA LEU A 422 -16.44 5.57 17.31
C LEU A 422 -15.23 6.46 17.22
N ASP A 423 -14.80 6.77 16.01
CA ASP A 423 -13.82 7.82 15.77
C ASP A 423 -14.53 9.18 15.71
N ARG A 424 -14.23 10.05 16.67
CA ARG A 424 -14.84 11.39 16.75
C ARG A 424 -14.35 12.33 15.64
N ALA A 425 -13.14 12.12 15.14
CA ALA A 425 -12.57 12.98 14.12
C ALA A 425 -13.27 12.78 12.77
N SER A 426 -13.50 11.55 12.35
CA SER A 426 -14.19 11.22 11.09
C SER A 426 -15.71 11.05 11.24
N GLY A 427 -16.19 10.74 12.45
CA GLY A 427 -17.57 10.30 12.69
C GLY A 427 -17.85 8.86 12.25
N LEU A 428 -16.81 8.12 11.90
CA LEU A 428 -16.92 6.71 11.54
C LEU A 428 -16.97 5.83 12.78
N LEU A 429 -17.73 4.74 12.69
CA LEU A 429 -17.80 3.74 13.72
C LEU A 429 -17.50 2.34 13.17
N ARG A 430 -16.95 1.50 14.02
CA ARG A 430 -16.72 0.07 13.78
C ARG A 430 -17.51 -0.77 14.78
N ALA A 431 -18.27 -1.72 14.25
CA ALA A 431 -19.06 -2.65 15.04
C ALA A 431 -18.76 -4.10 14.65
N ALA A 432 -18.79 -5.01 15.62
CA ALA A 432 -18.64 -6.43 15.34
C ALA A 432 -19.94 -7.00 14.74
N GLY A 433 -19.88 -7.42 13.48
CA GLY A 433 -20.95 -8.16 12.83
C GLY A 433 -21.04 -9.62 13.31
N PRO A 434 -22.06 -10.37 12.85
CA PRO A 434 -22.19 -11.79 13.11
C PRO A 434 -21.09 -12.58 12.38
N ASP A 435 -20.53 -13.59 13.04
CA ASP A 435 -19.57 -14.51 12.45
C ASP A 435 -20.19 -15.25 11.27
N TYR A 436 -19.43 -15.50 10.21
CA TYR A 436 -19.93 -16.21 9.03
C TYR A 436 -18.84 -17.00 8.31
N SER A 437 -19.28 -17.92 7.46
CA SER A 437 -18.40 -18.70 6.59
C SER A 437 -18.73 -18.44 5.13
N THR A 438 -17.73 -18.45 4.27
CA THR A 438 -17.88 -18.31 2.84
C THR A 438 -17.00 -19.30 2.09
N THR A 439 -17.48 -19.74 0.94
CA THR A 439 -16.67 -20.46 -0.06
C THR A 439 -16.87 -19.78 -1.40
N GLY A 440 -15.79 -19.63 -2.14
CA GLY A 440 -15.88 -18.86 -3.36
C GLY A 440 -14.80 -19.14 -4.37
N VAL A 441 -14.87 -18.35 -5.42
CA VAL A 441 -13.87 -18.32 -6.48
C VAL A 441 -13.46 -16.87 -6.74
N GLU A 442 -12.18 -16.66 -6.97
CA GLU A 442 -11.63 -15.41 -7.47
C GLU A 442 -10.92 -15.68 -8.79
N ALA A 443 -11.11 -14.81 -9.77
CA ALA A 443 -10.43 -14.87 -11.07
C ALA A 443 -9.89 -13.49 -11.42
N ASN A 444 -8.63 -13.43 -11.80
CA ASN A 444 -7.94 -12.20 -12.15
C ASN A 444 -7.31 -12.33 -13.54
N LEU A 445 -7.53 -11.34 -14.36
CA LEU A 445 -6.91 -11.20 -15.68
C LEU A 445 -6.18 -9.87 -15.73
N SER A 446 -4.94 -9.87 -16.16
CA SER A 446 -4.16 -8.65 -16.38
C SER A 446 -3.57 -8.63 -17.77
N ARG A 447 -3.47 -7.45 -18.38
CA ARG A 447 -2.85 -7.26 -19.69
C ARG A 447 -2.13 -5.92 -19.77
N ARG A 448 -0.91 -5.96 -20.24
CA ARG A 448 -0.19 -4.73 -20.61
C ARG A 448 -0.66 -4.23 -21.96
N LEU A 449 -0.94 -2.95 -22.01
CA LEU A 449 -1.29 -2.23 -23.22
C LEU A 449 -0.06 -1.47 -23.76
N PRO A 450 -0.06 -1.12 -25.06
CA PRO A 450 0.94 -0.20 -25.60
C PRO A 450 1.02 1.09 -24.77
N GLY A 451 2.24 1.63 -24.59
CA GLY A 451 2.46 2.82 -23.75
C GLY A 451 2.62 2.53 -22.26
N GLY A 452 2.88 1.27 -21.86
CA GLY A 452 3.15 0.91 -20.47
C GLY A 452 1.93 0.90 -19.53
N ASN A 453 0.73 1.04 -20.08
CA ASN A 453 -0.49 0.96 -19.30
C ASN A 453 -0.86 -0.49 -18.97
N LEU A 454 -1.44 -0.71 -17.79
CA LEU A 454 -1.91 -2.02 -17.33
C LEU A 454 -3.42 -1.99 -17.14
N VAL A 455 -4.09 -2.98 -17.73
CA VAL A 455 -5.51 -3.28 -17.46
C VAL A 455 -5.57 -4.51 -16.57
N ARG A 456 -6.41 -4.47 -15.54
CA ARG A 456 -6.74 -5.64 -14.72
C ARG A 456 -8.25 -5.77 -14.62
N VAL A 457 -8.75 -6.97 -14.82
CA VAL A 457 -10.14 -7.35 -14.60
C VAL A 457 -10.15 -8.42 -13.53
N SER A 458 -10.97 -8.24 -12.52
CA SER A 458 -11.14 -9.20 -11.43
C SER A 458 -12.60 -9.57 -11.27
N TYR A 459 -12.84 -10.81 -10.92
CA TYR A 459 -14.13 -11.36 -10.55
C TYR A 459 -13.98 -12.11 -9.23
N ALA A 460 -14.90 -11.89 -8.31
CA ALA A 460 -15.02 -12.72 -7.11
C ALA A 460 -16.48 -13.11 -6.86
N SER A 461 -16.68 -14.32 -6.35
CA SER A 461 -17.99 -14.83 -5.93
C SER A 461 -17.82 -15.57 -4.62
N GLY A 462 -18.64 -15.23 -3.63
CA GLY A 462 -18.63 -15.79 -2.29
C GLY A 462 -19.84 -15.33 -1.49
N SER A 463 -19.78 -15.45 -0.17
CA SER A 463 -20.79 -14.86 0.72
C SER A 463 -20.19 -13.65 1.45
N ALA A 464 -20.96 -12.58 1.51
CA ALA A 464 -20.65 -11.38 2.27
C ALA A 464 -21.83 -11.04 3.19
N LEU A 465 -21.60 -10.24 4.22
CA LEU A 465 -22.69 -9.73 5.03
C LEU A 465 -23.44 -8.65 4.27
N VAL A 466 -24.75 -8.76 4.28
CA VAL A 466 -25.67 -7.78 3.72
C VAL A 466 -26.58 -7.24 4.81
N MET A 467 -26.94 -5.96 4.70
CA MET A 467 -27.90 -5.32 5.58
C MET A 467 -29.31 -5.45 5.01
N PRO A 468 -30.34 -5.58 5.85
CA PRO A 468 -31.72 -5.70 5.40
C PRO A 468 -32.19 -4.40 4.72
N ALA A 469 -32.97 -4.52 3.64
CA ALA A 469 -33.44 -3.38 2.85
C ALA A 469 -34.47 -2.46 3.56
N MET A 470 -35.01 -2.88 4.70
CA MET A 470 -36.00 -2.11 5.48
C MET A 470 -35.41 -1.69 6.82
N PRO A 471 -35.58 -0.41 7.22
CA PRO A 471 -35.20 0.02 8.55
C PRO A 471 -36.01 -0.73 9.60
N GLN A 472 -35.35 -1.52 10.40
CA GLN A 472 -35.96 -2.08 11.60
C GLN A 472 -35.95 -0.96 12.65
N GLN A 473 -37.11 -0.60 13.19
CA GLN A 473 -37.19 0.26 14.35
C GLN A 473 -36.65 -0.52 15.54
N GLY A 474 -35.43 -0.20 15.98
CA GLY A 474 -34.76 -0.92 17.04
C GLY A 474 -33.48 -0.22 17.50
N ALA A 475 -32.83 -0.82 18.48
CA ALA A 475 -31.53 -0.37 18.94
C ALA A 475 -30.44 -0.72 17.90
N MET A 476 -29.33 0.02 17.92
CA MET A 476 -28.16 -0.22 17.03
C MET A 476 -27.69 -1.67 17.07
N SER A 477 -27.60 -2.28 18.26
CA SER A 477 -27.21 -3.68 18.43
C SER A 477 -28.12 -4.68 17.70
N GLN A 478 -29.43 -4.39 17.64
CA GLN A 478 -30.37 -5.24 16.89
C GLN A 478 -30.18 -5.08 15.37
N LEU A 479 -29.90 -3.87 14.92
CA LEU A 479 -29.61 -3.59 13.51
C LEU A 479 -28.33 -4.33 13.09
N ILE A 480 -27.23 -4.20 13.84
CA ILE A 480 -25.95 -4.90 13.56
C ILE A 480 -26.19 -6.43 13.55
N ALA A 481 -26.92 -6.95 14.56
CA ALA A 481 -27.25 -8.37 14.62
C ALA A 481 -28.19 -8.84 13.50
N SER A 482 -28.81 -7.94 12.73
CA SER A 482 -29.65 -8.29 11.60
C SER A 482 -28.87 -8.57 10.31
N ALA A 483 -27.61 -8.19 10.23
CA ALA A 483 -26.76 -8.53 9.10
C ALA A 483 -26.71 -10.04 8.86
N ARG A 484 -26.76 -10.48 7.63
CA ARG A 484 -26.81 -11.90 7.26
C ARG A 484 -25.86 -12.20 6.12
N PRO A 485 -25.21 -13.37 6.12
CA PRO A 485 -24.41 -13.79 4.98
C PRO A 485 -25.33 -14.07 3.79
N HIS A 486 -25.01 -13.45 2.67
CA HIS A 486 -25.70 -13.66 1.40
C HIS A 486 -24.68 -13.86 0.29
N ARG A 487 -25.00 -14.72 -0.67
CA ARG A 487 -24.10 -14.94 -1.80
C ARG A 487 -24.10 -13.73 -2.71
N ALA A 488 -22.93 -13.19 -2.94
CA ALA A 488 -22.70 -12.02 -3.75
C ALA A 488 -21.59 -12.25 -4.79
N GLN A 489 -21.52 -11.37 -5.76
CA GLN A 489 -20.48 -11.35 -6.79
C GLN A 489 -19.95 -9.93 -6.91
N THR A 490 -18.66 -9.81 -7.19
CA THR A 490 -18.02 -8.54 -7.48
C THR A 490 -17.29 -8.60 -8.81
N TYR A 491 -17.29 -7.48 -9.52
CA TYR A 491 -16.57 -7.30 -10.77
C TYR A 491 -15.73 -6.03 -10.66
N SER A 492 -14.44 -6.16 -10.92
CA SER A 492 -13.54 -5.01 -10.83
C SER A 492 -12.79 -4.80 -12.14
N LEU A 493 -12.68 -3.53 -12.53
CA LEU A 493 -11.82 -3.07 -13.61
C LEU A 493 -10.83 -2.05 -13.05
N SER A 494 -9.56 -2.28 -13.25
CA SER A 494 -8.50 -1.33 -12.88
C SER A 494 -7.65 -0.99 -14.09
N LEU A 495 -7.39 0.30 -14.24
CA LEU A 495 -6.49 0.87 -15.24
C LEU A 495 -5.38 1.61 -14.49
N SER A 496 -4.13 1.35 -14.84
CA SER A 496 -3.01 2.09 -14.27
C SER A 496 -1.95 2.35 -15.32
N GLY A 497 -1.16 3.39 -15.13
CA GLY A 497 -0.13 3.73 -16.07
C GLY A 497 0.70 4.93 -15.64
N THR A 498 1.64 5.31 -16.52
CA THR A 498 2.48 6.48 -16.35
C THR A 498 2.38 7.34 -17.61
N LEU A 499 2.15 8.64 -17.44
CA LEU A 499 2.17 9.60 -18.54
C LEU A 499 3.63 9.97 -18.84
N ASP A 500 4.13 9.62 -20.02
CA ASP A 500 5.55 9.77 -20.40
C ASP A 500 6.05 11.23 -20.30
N GLY A 501 5.22 12.21 -20.65
CA GLY A 501 5.60 13.63 -20.64
C GLY A 501 5.85 14.20 -19.23
N THR A 502 4.99 13.90 -18.31
CA THR A 502 4.98 14.43 -16.93
C THR A 502 5.46 13.42 -15.90
N ARG A 503 5.60 12.14 -16.29
CA ARG A 503 5.87 11.00 -15.40
C ARG A 503 4.82 10.85 -14.27
N THR A 504 3.62 11.36 -14.51
CA THR A 504 2.49 11.20 -13.60
C THR A 504 2.10 9.74 -13.56
N ARG A 505 2.15 9.12 -12.40
CA ARG A 505 1.62 7.77 -12.17
C ARG A 505 0.15 7.90 -11.76
N TRP A 506 -0.69 7.13 -12.38
CA TRP A 506 -2.12 7.15 -12.10
C TRP A 506 -2.70 5.75 -12.06
N ARG A 507 -3.72 5.59 -11.24
CA ARG A 507 -4.55 4.39 -11.18
C ARG A 507 -6.00 4.81 -11.03
N ALA A 508 -6.86 4.22 -11.83
CA ALA A 508 -8.30 4.35 -11.70
C ALA A 508 -8.89 2.93 -11.59
N SER A 509 -9.79 2.71 -10.67
CA SER A 509 -10.48 1.43 -10.51
C SER A 509 -11.96 1.64 -10.26
N TYR A 510 -12.76 0.71 -10.78
CA TYR A 510 -14.18 0.63 -10.48
C TYR A 510 -14.49 -0.82 -10.12
N THR A 511 -15.07 -1.01 -8.94
CA THR A 511 -15.52 -2.31 -8.45
C THR A 511 -17.01 -2.25 -8.23
N TRP A 512 -17.75 -3.00 -9.05
CA TRP A 512 -19.18 -3.18 -8.85
C TRP A 512 -19.42 -4.31 -7.83
N GLN A 513 -20.34 -4.05 -6.90
CA GLN A 513 -20.87 -5.03 -5.95
C GLN A 513 -22.34 -4.65 -5.62
N PRO A 514 -23.14 -5.58 -5.04
CA PRO A 514 -24.49 -5.22 -4.57
C PRO A 514 -24.44 -4.13 -3.49
N ASP A 515 -25.35 -3.15 -3.59
CA ASP A 515 -25.38 -1.93 -2.75
C ASP A 515 -25.65 -2.22 -1.26
N ASP A 516 -26.29 -3.34 -0.95
CA ASP A 516 -26.61 -3.79 0.41
C ASP A 516 -25.46 -4.58 1.08
N THR A 517 -24.35 -4.78 0.37
CA THR A 517 -23.20 -5.53 0.84
C THR A 517 -22.28 -4.65 1.69
N VAL A 518 -22.09 -5.02 2.95
CA VAL A 518 -21.30 -4.25 3.94
C VAL A 518 -19.97 -4.88 4.33
N THR A 519 -19.65 -6.06 3.79
CA THR A 519 -18.31 -6.69 3.90
C THR A 519 -17.80 -7.10 2.52
N ALA A 520 -16.52 -7.39 2.41
CA ALA A 520 -15.93 -7.86 1.16
C ALA A 520 -16.42 -9.27 0.79
N VAL A 521 -16.65 -9.53 -0.49
CA VAL A 521 -17.08 -10.85 -1.01
C VAL A 521 -15.94 -11.87 -0.92
N ALA A 522 -14.70 -11.44 -1.13
CA ALA A 522 -13.49 -12.23 -0.94
C ALA A 522 -12.58 -11.51 0.07
N PRO A 523 -12.83 -11.66 1.38
CA PRO A 523 -12.22 -10.81 2.39
C PRO A 523 -10.70 -10.99 2.53
N PHE A 524 -10.15 -12.12 2.11
CA PHE A 524 -8.71 -12.38 2.09
C PHE A 524 -8.04 -12.07 0.75
N SER A 525 -8.77 -11.51 -0.21
CA SER A 525 -8.21 -11.15 -1.51
C SER A 525 -7.20 -10.00 -1.36
N SER A 526 -6.02 -10.20 -1.93
CA SER A 526 -5.00 -9.15 -2.05
C SER A 526 -5.21 -8.23 -3.25
N ASN A 527 -6.12 -8.60 -4.14
CA ASN A 527 -6.50 -7.80 -5.31
C ASN A 527 -7.73 -6.92 -5.03
N ALA A 528 -8.09 -6.76 -3.76
CA ALA A 528 -9.19 -5.89 -3.37
C ALA A 528 -8.93 -4.47 -3.89
N ASN A 529 -9.60 -4.11 -4.97
CA ASN A 529 -9.76 -2.72 -5.32
C ASN A 529 -10.87 -2.18 -4.41
N SER A 530 -10.70 -0.94 -3.97
CA SER A 530 -11.76 -0.24 -3.26
C SER A 530 -13.08 -0.35 -4.03
N PRO A 531 -14.21 -0.63 -3.36
CA PRO A 531 -15.50 -0.69 -4.02
C PRO A 531 -15.81 0.66 -4.69
N PHE A 532 -16.60 0.57 -5.75
CA PHE A 532 -16.99 1.70 -6.59
C PHE A 532 -15.80 2.41 -7.22
N LEU A 533 -15.93 3.71 -7.53
CA LEU A 533 -14.92 4.45 -8.28
C LEU A 533 -13.83 5.02 -7.36
N SER A 534 -12.59 4.58 -7.58
CA SER A 534 -11.42 5.09 -6.88
C SER A 534 -10.37 5.61 -7.86
N LEU A 535 -9.69 6.68 -7.49
CA LEU A 535 -8.68 7.35 -8.30
C LEU A 535 -7.45 7.68 -7.45
N GLN A 536 -6.29 7.24 -7.88
CA GLN A 536 -5.00 7.57 -7.30
C GLN A 536 -4.12 8.25 -8.34
N VAL A 537 -3.51 9.37 -7.97
CA VAL A 537 -2.59 10.12 -8.80
C VAL A 537 -1.36 10.50 -8.00
N ARG A 538 -0.17 10.24 -8.56
CA ARG A 538 1.11 10.67 -8.00
C ARG A 538 1.88 11.43 -9.06
N GLN A 539 2.22 12.68 -8.77
CA GLN A 539 2.89 13.59 -9.67
C GLN A 539 4.28 13.94 -9.15
N PRO A 540 5.36 13.45 -9.77
CA PRO A 540 6.69 13.92 -9.44
C PRO A 540 6.88 15.37 -9.89
N ILE A 541 7.38 16.22 -8.98
CA ILE A 541 7.65 17.63 -9.21
C ILE A 541 9.17 17.83 -9.25
N HIS A 542 9.69 18.28 -10.38
CA HIS A 542 11.13 18.50 -10.56
C HIS A 542 11.50 19.88 -10.03
N VAL A 543 12.04 19.97 -8.81
CA VAL A 543 12.42 21.24 -8.17
C VAL A 543 13.92 21.50 -8.26
N THR A 544 14.73 20.45 -8.33
CA THR A 544 16.19 20.58 -8.34
C THR A 544 16.82 20.03 -9.62
N ARG A 545 17.80 20.76 -10.18
CA ARG A 545 18.60 20.31 -11.33
C ARG A 545 19.58 19.19 -10.95
N ASP A 546 19.90 19.02 -9.69
CA ASP A 546 20.99 18.17 -9.21
C ASP A 546 20.55 16.75 -8.88
N GLY A 547 19.26 16.44 -8.97
CA GLY A 547 18.72 15.08 -8.80
C GLY A 547 18.82 14.48 -7.38
N SER A 548 19.25 15.26 -6.39
CA SER A 548 19.46 14.78 -5.01
C SER A 548 18.19 14.71 -4.15
N GLY A 549 17.12 15.38 -4.58
CA GLY A 549 15.83 15.34 -3.87
C GLY A 549 14.67 15.31 -4.86
N ARG A 550 13.57 14.68 -4.46
CA ARG A 550 12.35 14.58 -5.24
C ARG A 550 11.17 15.07 -4.45
N PHE A 551 10.42 15.98 -5.05
CA PHE A 551 9.07 16.29 -4.60
C PHE A 551 8.05 15.46 -5.38
N GLU A 552 7.03 15.01 -4.70
CA GLU A 552 5.91 14.27 -5.27
C GLU A 552 4.61 14.81 -4.66
N ALA A 553 3.65 15.18 -5.47
CA ALA A 553 2.28 15.42 -5.05
C ALA A 553 1.48 14.14 -5.20
N LEU A 554 0.60 13.85 -4.25
CA LEU A 554 -0.27 12.69 -4.26
C LEU A 554 -1.73 13.11 -4.01
N VAL A 555 -2.64 12.41 -4.68
CA VAL A 555 -4.08 12.49 -4.45
C VAL A 555 -4.62 11.06 -4.53
N ASP A 556 -5.35 10.65 -3.52
CA ASP A 556 -6.09 9.38 -3.46
C ASP A 556 -7.53 9.67 -3.08
N VAL A 557 -8.45 9.21 -3.90
CA VAL A 557 -9.89 9.37 -3.67
C VAL A 557 -10.54 8.00 -3.81
N ARG A 558 -11.24 7.56 -2.78
CA ARG A 558 -11.95 6.28 -2.76
C ARG A 558 -13.44 6.50 -2.67
N ASN A 559 -14.19 5.60 -3.26
CA ASN A 559 -15.65 5.70 -3.39
C ASN A 559 -16.09 7.09 -3.86
N LEU A 560 -15.47 7.59 -4.94
CA LEU A 560 -15.67 8.95 -5.48
C LEU A 560 -17.16 9.27 -5.75
N LEU A 561 -17.91 8.28 -6.22
CA LEU A 561 -19.33 8.43 -6.53
C LEU A 561 -20.23 8.30 -5.29
N ALA A 562 -19.67 7.93 -4.14
CA ALA A 562 -20.39 7.67 -2.90
C ALA A 562 -21.56 6.67 -3.13
N GLU A 563 -21.24 5.53 -3.71
CA GLU A 563 -22.17 4.43 -3.97
C GLU A 563 -22.13 3.38 -2.85
N GLY A 564 -23.14 2.50 -2.79
CA GLY A 564 -23.21 1.38 -1.85
C GLY A 564 -23.49 1.77 -0.41
N TYR A 565 -24.12 2.90 -0.18
CA TYR A 565 -24.52 3.35 1.16
C TYR A 565 -25.87 2.80 1.57
N CYS A 566 -25.93 2.19 2.76
CA CYS A 566 -27.13 1.67 3.39
C CYS A 566 -27.54 2.55 4.58
N PRO A 567 -28.42 3.56 4.40
CA PRO A 567 -28.85 4.46 5.47
C PRO A 567 -29.96 3.85 6.34
N TYR A 568 -29.84 4.02 7.66
CA TYR A 568 -30.83 3.60 8.67
C TYR A 568 -31.10 4.73 9.66
N ILE A 569 -32.37 4.89 10.04
CA ILE A 569 -32.77 5.79 11.12
C ILE A 569 -33.22 4.93 12.30
N LEU A 570 -32.51 5.05 13.41
CA LEU A 570 -32.81 4.33 14.64
C LEU A 570 -34.01 4.95 15.37
N SER A 571 -34.55 4.22 16.38
CA SER A 571 -35.70 4.66 17.18
C SER A 571 -35.45 5.94 18.00
N ASP A 572 -34.19 6.24 18.31
CA ASP A 572 -33.75 7.46 19.00
C ASP A 572 -33.55 8.66 18.04
N GLY A 573 -33.73 8.46 16.73
CA GLY A 573 -33.52 9.47 15.71
C GLY A 573 -32.09 9.54 15.17
N SER A 574 -31.17 8.69 15.63
CA SER A 574 -29.81 8.57 15.11
C SER A 574 -29.82 8.03 13.67
N LEU A 575 -28.93 8.55 12.84
CA LEU A 575 -28.73 8.11 11.47
C LEU A 575 -27.41 7.32 11.40
N LEU A 576 -27.48 6.09 10.89
CA LEU A 576 -26.34 5.27 10.56
C LEU A 576 -26.31 5.01 9.06
N ILE A 577 -25.14 5.12 8.46
CA ILE A 577 -24.91 4.86 7.04
C ILE A 577 -23.80 3.80 6.94
N PHE A 578 -24.21 2.55 6.73
CA PHE A 578 -23.26 1.45 6.53
C PHE A 578 -22.76 1.42 5.09
N ALA A 579 -21.50 1.06 4.92
CA ALA A 579 -20.90 0.78 3.62
C ALA A 579 -19.73 -0.15 3.81
N GLN A 580 -19.34 -0.89 2.79
CA GLN A 580 -18.11 -1.69 2.81
C GLN A 580 -16.88 -0.77 2.92
N GLU A 581 -16.92 0.37 2.26
CA GLU A 581 -15.91 1.42 2.34
C GLU A 581 -16.59 2.78 2.23
N GLN A 582 -16.27 3.65 3.16
CA GLN A 582 -16.78 5.02 3.15
C GLN A 582 -16.01 5.84 2.10
N ARG A 583 -16.63 6.95 1.66
CA ARG A 583 -15.92 7.91 0.82
C ARG A 583 -14.75 8.49 1.60
N SER A 584 -13.56 8.40 1.02
CA SER A 584 -12.37 9.02 1.61
C SER A 584 -11.60 9.82 0.57
N VAL A 585 -10.96 10.89 1.02
CA VAL A 585 -10.12 11.77 0.21
C VAL A 585 -8.82 12.02 0.95
N ARG A 586 -7.72 11.79 0.28
CA ARG A 586 -6.39 12.08 0.78
C ARG A 586 -5.61 12.87 -0.25
N ALA A 587 -4.94 13.92 0.19
CA ALA A 587 -4.04 14.71 -0.64
C ALA A 587 -2.78 15.09 0.15
N GLY A 588 -1.65 15.19 -0.53
CA GLY A 588 -0.43 15.54 0.16
C GLY A 588 0.77 15.75 -0.75
N VAL A 589 1.88 16.04 -0.12
CA VAL A 589 3.18 16.22 -0.75
C VAL A 589 4.23 15.39 -0.03
N ALA A 590 5.14 14.81 -0.78
CA ALA A 590 6.26 14.04 -0.25
C ALA A 590 7.59 14.57 -0.80
N PHE A 591 8.61 14.56 0.05
CA PHE A 591 9.98 14.86 -0.31
C PHE A 591 10.88 13.69 0.06
N THR A 592 11.66 13.19 -0.90
CA THR A 592 12.61 12.08 -0.73
C THR A 592 14.03 12.57 -1.00
N PHE A 593 14.98 12.25 -0.12
CA PHE A 593 16.39 12.68 -0.20
C PHE A 593 17.36 11.58 0.24
#